data_781d05c30aa12e80ac0a1057a9db18a6
#
_entry.id   781d05c30aa12e80ac0a1057a9db18a6
#
_cell.length_a   1.000
_cell.length_b   1.000
_cell.length_c   1.000
_cell.angle_alpha   90.00
_cell.angle_beta   90.00
_cell.angle_gamma   90.00
#
_symmetry.space_group_name_H-M   'P 1'
#
loop_
_entity.id
_entity.type
_entity.pdbx_description
1 polymer ?
#
loop_
_entity_poly.entity_id
_entity_poly.type
_entity_poly.pdbx_seq_one_letter_code
_entity_poly.pdbx_strand_id
1 'polypeptide(L)'
;MLTKIVVRIFSIAIFFSAFGLAQNYNDAIRVGFPGLGPDARALGMGNSFIAISDNAAGGYFNPAGLGLIKKSMFSAGFDFSNFNNDVTFMGNETNSKTNRTKFNQASLVFPFPTKRGSMVFGISYNQSKDLSGIEEFGGLNTGNTSWINYFSNQNLDILYDLKLSYPLFNQNNVYIKDTTNINGNLNQSGRILNTGSINDWNFSGAIEVAENTFIGGNFTIHTGSFDSNNDYYEDDYQEIYQGETVPGNSQTMDFQTFYLNRLLSWEIGGWSGKLGMLYQWESFMRIGLTVQFPKIYSIEEDFDVDGSSEFGTGQKYFLDTYKYSDQVKYDIQTPYEFTAGAAFNLSFLIVTGQASIIDYTQMEFKDPEGIDPAFFSEQNSLIKKSMRVAYNFNAGAELSLPLLPIKVRAGAIYQQSPFIEDDAAFDRKYLTVGAGFKFGDAFGIDLA
;
A
#
# COMPACT_ATOMS: atom_id res chain seq x y z
N MET A 1 12.24 -24.97 9.69
CA MET A 1 13.52 -24.73 8.99
C MET A 1 13.28 -24.22 7.56
N LEU A 2 12.29 -24.71 6.83
CA LEU A 2 11.89 -24.19 5.50
C LEU A 2 11.31 -22.75 5.57
N THR A 3 10.53 -22.40 6.59
CA THR A 3 9.93 -21.08 6.77
C THR A 3 10.97 -19.94 6.87
N LYS A 4 12.12 -20.20 7.50
CA LYS A 4 13.22 -19.22 7.57
C LYS A 4 13.97 -19.05 6.25
N ILE A 5 13.90 -20.03 5.35
CA ILE A 5 14.54 -19.98 4.02
C ILE A 5 13.66 -19.15 3.07
N VAL A 6 12.34 -19.27 3.15
CA VAL A 6 11.40 -18.52 2.31
C VAL A 6 11.45 -17.02 2.63
N VAL A 7 11.51 -16.63 3.91
CA VAL A 7 11.69 -15.23 4.31
C VAL A 7 13.03 -14.66 3.84
N ARG A 8 14.11 -15.46 3.88
CA ARG A 8 15.43 -15.03 3.36
C ARG A 8 15.45 -14.82 1.84
N ILE A 9 14.74 -15.66 1.09
CA ILE A 9 14.63 -15.53 -0.39
C ILE A 9 13.74 -14.33 -0.74
N PHE A 10 12.67 -14.07 0.02
CA PHE A 10 11.76 -12.95 -0.24
C PHE A 10 12.40 -11.58 0.08
N SER A 11 13.16 -11.48 1.17
CA SER A 11 13.91 -10.24 1.48
C SER A 11 14.99 -9.94 0.43
N ILE A 12 15.63 -10.98 -0.14
CA ILE A 12 16.59 -10.84 -1.24
C ILE A 12 15.85 -10.48 -2.55
N ALA A 13 14.68 -11.07 -2.83
CA ALA A 13 13.93 -10.80 -4.05
C ALA A 13 13.42 -9.35 -4.13
N ILE A 14 13.05 -8.71 -3.00
CA ILE A 14 12.68 -7.27 -2.97
C ILE A 14 13.88 -6.38 -3.33
N PHE A 15 15.11 -6.80 -3.01
CA PHE A 15 16.32 -6.07 -3.40
C PHE A 15 16.78 -6.34 -4.84
N PHE A 16 16.45 -7.52 -5.41
CA PHE A 16 16.98 -7.94 -6.70
C PHE A 16 16.07 -7.61 -7.91
N SER A 17 14.80 -7.24 -7.69
CA SER A 17 13.90 -6.86 -8.79
C SER A 17 14.11 -5.44 -9.34
N ALA A 18 15.20 -4.75 -9.01
CA ALA A 18 15.25 -3.30 -9.01
C ALA A 18 16.10 -2.63 -10.09
N PHE A 19 16.42 -3.30 -11.19
CA PHE A 19 17.03 -2.62 -12.33
C PHE A 19 16.37 -2.91 -13.68
N GLY A 20 15.17 -3.42 -13.66
CA GLY A 20 14.30 -3.26 -14.79
C GLY A 20 13.18 -2.34 -14.35
N LEU A 21 13.23 -1.08 -14.72
CA LEU A 21 12.18 -0.07 -14.56
C LEU A 21 11.54 -0.03 -13.15
N ALA A 22 11.31 1.13 -12.60
CA ALA A 22 10.73 1.31 -11.26
C ALA A 22 9.36 0.61 -11.12
N GLN A 23 8.63 0.43 -12.21
CA GLN A 23 7.28 -0.13 -12.26
C GLN A 23 7.32 -1.66 -12.23
N ASN A 24 6.68 -2.23 -11.23
CA ASN A 24 6.50 -3.67 -11.15
C ASN A 24 5.09 -4.03 -10.65
N TYR A 25 4.71 -5.31 -10.79
CA TYR A 25 3.37 -5.77 -10.40
C TYR A 25 3.05 -5.55 -8.90
N ASN A 26 4.05 -5.35 -8.02
CA ASN A 26 3.82 -5.01 -6.61
C ASN A 26 3.28 -3.58 -6.46
N ASP A 27 3.61 -2.67 -7.39
CA ASP A 27 3.11 -1.30 -7.37
C ASP A 27 1.62 -1.26 -7.65
N ALA A 28 1.12 -2.14 -8.51
CA ALA A 28 -0.30 -2.32 -8.70
C ALA A 28 -1.00 -2.72 -7.38
N ILE A 29 -0.41 -3.66 -6.61
CA ILE A 29 -0.93 -4.03 -5.28
C ILE A 29 -0.81 -2.88 -4.29
N ARG A 30 0.23 -2.07 -4.35
CA ARG A 30 0.38 -0.90 -3.47
C ARG A 30 -0.85 0.01 -3.53
N VAL A 31 -1.40 0.28 -4.71
CA VAL A 31 -2.62 1.09 -4.86
C VAL A 31 -3.90 0.26 -4.78
N GLY A 32 -3.90 -0.98 -5.24
CA GLY A 32 -5.09 -1.82 -5.38
C GLY A 32 -5.53 -2.56 -4.11
N PHE A 33 -4.62 -2.84 -3.16
CA PHE A 33 -4.99 -3.56 -1.93
C PHE A 33 -5.83 -2.66 -1.00
N PRO A 34 -6.94 -3.16 -0.40
CA PRO A 34 -7.81 -2.34 0.45
C PRO A 34 -7.09 -1.78 1.68
N GLY A 35 -7.31 -0.50 1.98
CA GLY A 35 -6.93 0.13 3.23
C GLY A 35 -7.94 -0.13 4.35
N LEU A 36 -7.67 0.38 5.54
CA LEU A 36 -8.66 0.47 6.62
C LEU A 36 -9.58 1.66 6.35
N GLY A 37 -10.86 1.51 6.66
CA GLY A 37 -11.84 2.57 6.43
C GLY A 37 -11.61 3.81 7.33
N PRO A 38 -12.07 4.99 6.90
CA PRO A 38 -11.76 6.26 7.58
C PRO A 38 -12.61 6.57 8.81
N ASP A 39 -13.72 5.85 9.03
CA ASP A 39 -14.70 6.15 10.08
C ASP A 39 -14.41 5.35 11.36
N ALA A 40 -14.24 6.04 12.49
CA ALA A 40 -13.91 5.42 13.78
C ALA A 40 -15.01 4.45 14.25
N ARG A 41 -16.31 4.72 14.00
CA ARG A 41 -17.37 3.79 14.35
C ARG A 41 -17.28 2.50 13.54
N ALA A 42 -17.03 2.61 12.22
CA ALA A 42 -16.86 1.46 11.36
C ALA A 42 -15.60 0.68 11.71
N LEU A 43 -14.47 1.35 11.94
CA LEU A 43 -13.21 0.72 12.33
C LEU A 43 -13.36 -0.04 13.67
N GLY A 44 -13.98 0.58 14.69
CA GLY A 44 -14.25 -0.09 15.96
C GLY A 44 -15.13 -1.35 15.84
N MET A 45 -15.88 -1.48 14.73
CA MET A 45 -16.70 -2.65 14.37
C MET A 45 -16.02 -3.52 13.30
N GLY A 46 -14.68 -3.51 13.18
CA GLY A 46 -13.94 -4.29 12.20
C GLY A 46 -14.25 -3.95 10.76
N ASN A 47 -14.66 -2.70 10.44
CA ASN A 47 -15.13 -2.28 9.12
C ASN A 47 -16.28 -3.13 8.55
N SER A 48 -17.00 -3.88 9.39
CA SER A 48 -18.19 -4.62 8.99
C SER A 48 -19.39 -3.65 8.95
N PHE A 49 -19.46 -2.81 7.92
CA PHE A 49 -20.32 -1.64 7.96
C PHE A 49 -21.29 -1.51 6.78
N ILE A 50 -21.19 -2.31 5.73
CA ILE A 50 -22.03 -2.19 4.51
C ILE A 50 -23.53 -2.42 4.76
N ALA A 51 -23.89 -3.21 5.76
CA ALA A 51 -25.29 -3.43 6.17
C ALA A 51 -25.77 -2.40 7.21
N ILE A 52 -24.86 -1.60 7.79
CA ILE A 52 -25.18 -0.55 8.75
C ILE A 52 -25.25 0.79 8.03
N SER A 53 -24.16 1.36 7.57
CA SER A 53 -23.96 2.58 6.76
C SER A 53 -24.93 3.73 7.02
N ASP A 54 -25.37 3.88 8.29
CA ASP A 54 -26.43 4.82 8.73
C ASP A 54 -25.87 6.13 9.32
N ASN A 55 -24.64 6.47 8.97
CA ASN A 55 -23.96 7.71 9.34
C ASN A 55 -23.34 8.39 8.10
N ALA A 56 -22.64 9.51 8.30
CA ALA A 56 -22.04 10.28 7.22
C ALA A 56 -20.97 9.54 6.40
N ALA A 57 -20.35 8.48 6.96
CA ALA A 57 -19.43 7.61 6.23
C ALA A 57 -20.13 6.58 5.32
N GLY A 58 -21.46 6.50 5.34
CA GLY A 58 -22.23 5.59 4.49
C GLY A 58 -21.88 5.72 3.01
N GLY A 59 -21.62 6.94 2.52
CA GLY A 59 -21.19 7.18 1.15
C GLY A 59 -19.93 6.41 0.74
N TYR A 60 -19.01 6.20 1.65
CA TYR A 60 -17.78 5.43 1.42
C TYR A 60 -18.03 3.91 1.45
N PHE A 61 -18.75 3.39 2.46
CA PHE A 61 -18.96 1.94 2.64
C PHE A 61 -20.06 1.40 1.73
N ASN A 62 -21.30 1.86 1.92
CA ASN A 62 -22.47 1.51 1.10
C ASN A 62 -23.33 2.76 0.88
N PRO A 63 -23.32 3.36 -0.31
CA PRO A 63 -24.06 4.60 -0.57
C PRO A 63 -25.58 4.44 -0.35
N ALA A 64 -26.15 3.24 -0.49
CA ALA A 64 -27.55 3.01 -0.22
C ALA A 64 -27.95 3.28 1.25
N GLY A 65 -26.99 3.09 2.19
CA GLY A 65 -27.20 3.35 3.61
C GLY A 65 -27.49 4.81 3.94
N LEU A 66 -27.06 5.76 3.10
CA LEU A 66 -27.42 7.17 3.24
C LEU A 66 -28.95 7.37 3.28
N GLY A 67 -29.72 6.53 2.57
CA GLY A 67 -31.17 6.58 2.55
C GLY A 67 -31.84 6.41 3.93
N LEU A 68 -31.12 5.88 4.92
CA LEU A 68 -31.58 5.77 6.31
C LEU A 68 -31.48 7.10 7.08
N ILE A 69 -30.71 8.08 6.58
CA ILE A 69 -30.43 9.34 7.27
C ILE A 69 -31.60 10.30 7.07
N LYS A 70 -32.17 10.78 8.19
CA LYS A 70 -33.36 11.68 8.20
C LYS A 70 -33.03 13.12 8.52
N LYS A 71 -31.82 13.41 9.03
CA LYS A 71 -31.37 14.78 9.39
C LYS A 71 -30.03 15.05 8.73
N SER A 72 -29.76 16.29 8.37
CA SER A 72 -28.43 16.67 7.88
C SER A 72 -27.37 16.33 8.91
N MET A 73 -26.26 15.78 8.44
CA MET A 73 -25.15 15.34 9.27
C MET A 73 -23.83 15.92 8.76
N PHE A 74 -22.99 16.29 9.70
CA PHE A 74 -21.58 16.60 9.47
C PHE A 74 -20.72 15.69 10.32
N SER A 75 -19.63 15.18 9.77
CA SER A 75 -18.60 14.49 10.54
C SER A 75 -17.21 14.93 10.11
N ALA A 76 -16.27 14.89 11.06
CA ALA A 76 -14.83 15.09 10.81
C ALA A 76 -14.05 14.14 11.72
N GLY A 77 -12.89 13.69 11.25
CA GLY A 77 -12.07 12.73 11.97
C GLY A 77 -10.58 12.96 11.77
N PHE A 78 -9.82 12.48 12.76
CA PHE A 78 -8.37 12.44 12.74
C PHE A 78 -7.93 11.01 13.01
N ASP A 79 -6.85 10.62 12.35
CA ASP A 79 -6.16 9.35 12.58
C ASP A 79 -4.82 9.61 13.28
N PHE A 80 -4.53 8.78 14.28
CA PHE A 80 -3.22 8.71 14.91
C PHE A 80 -2.69 7.30 14.73
N SER A 81 -1.64 7.14 13.94
CA SER A 81 -1.01 5.84 13.70
C SER A 81 0.40 5.78 14.29
N ASN A 82 0.69 4.64 14.89
CA ASN A 82 2.02 4.24 15.34
C ASN A 82 2.43 3.01 14.55
N PHE A 83 3.40 3.18 13.68
CA PHE A 83 3.96 2.11 12.88
C PHE A 83 5.25 1.61 13.54
N ASN A 84 5.33 0.30 13.76
CA ASN A 84 6.49 -0.38 14.30
C ASN A 84 6.84 -1.55 13.40
N ASN A 85 8.07 -1.61 12.91
CA ASN A 85 8.55 -2.65 12.03
C ASN A 85 9.82 -3.29 12.59
N ASP A 86 9.79 -4.61 12.70
CA ASP A 86 10.92 -5.41 13.14
C ASP A 86 11.49 -6.17 11.92
N VAL A 87 12.71 -5.86 11.54
CA VAL A 87 13.40 -6.47 10.42
C VAL A 87 14.54 -7.35 10.94
N THR A 88 14.58 -8.61 10.48
CA THR A 88 15.71 -9.52 10.73
C THR A 88 16.52 -9.67 9.45
N PHE A 89 17.74 -9.14 9.41
CA PHE A 89 18.66 -9.22 8.28
C PHE A 89 20.00 -9.79 8.72
N MET A 90 20.49 -10.83 8.02
CA MET A 90 21.75 -11.52 8.35
C MET A 90 21.89 -11.93 9.83
N GLY A 91 20.76 -12.19 10.51
CA GLY A 91 20.69 -12.56 11.92
C GLY A 91 20.63 -11.39 12.90
N ASN A 92 20.72 -10.15 12.43
CA ASN A 92 20.54 -8.95 13.24
C ASN A 92 19.06 -8.51 13.18
N GLU A 93 18.54 -8.09 14.33
CA GLU A 93 17.20 -7.53 14.45
C GLU A 93 17.29 -5.99 14.56
N THR A 94 16.55 -5.29 13.72
CA THR A 94 16.44 -3.83 13.74
C THR A 94 14.98 -3.45 13.92
N ASN A 95 14.70 -2.53 14.85
CA ASN A 95 13.35 -2.02 15.11
C ASN A 95 13.24 -0.57 14.65
N SER A 96 12.32 -0.31 13.74
CA SER A 96 12.04 1.03 13.19
C SER A 96 10.65 1.49 13.58
N LYS A 97 10.50 2.76 14.01
CA LYS A 97 9.25 3.33 14.49
C LYS A 97 8.96 4.67 13.83
N THR A 98 7.70 4.89 13.51
CA THR A 98 7.23 6.21 13.09
C THR A 98 5.81 6.48 13.60
N ASN A 99 5.56 7.72 14.01
CA ASN A 99 4.26 8.17 14.49
C ASN A 99 3.71 9.23 13.55
N ARG A 100 2.41 9.21 13.31
CA ARG A 100 1.76 10.19 12.44
C ARG A 100 0.40 10.56 12.98
N THR A 101 0.03 11.82 12.77
CA THR A 101 -1.33 12.33 12.98
C THR A 101 -1.81 12.95 11.69
N LYS A 102 -2.95 12.51 11.18
CA LYS A 102 -3.52 13.00 9.92
C LYS A 102 -4.99 13.32 10.08
N PHE A 103 -5.45 14.32 9.32
CA PHE A 103 -6.86 14.53 9.08
C PHE A 103 -7.34 13.46 8.10
N ASN A 104 -8.24 12.57 8.53
CA ASN A 104 -8.60 11.39 7.75
C ASN A 104 -9.99 11.43 7.14
N GLN A 105 -10.92 12.30 7.64
CA GLN A 105 -12.23 12.43 7.02
C GLN A 105 -12.91 13.77 7.30
N ALA A 106 -13.73 14.18 6.33
CA ALA A 106 -14.81 15.15 6.50
C ALA A 106 -16.01 14.74 5.63
N SER A 107 -17.21 14.81 6.15
CA SER A 107 -18.42 14.38 5.43
C SER A 107 -19.58 15.28 5.72
N LEU A 108 -20.39 15.58 4.70
CA LEU A 108 -21.64 16.31 4.76
C LEU A 108 -22.73 15.49 4.09
N VAL A 109 -23.85 15.30 4.76
CA VAL A 109 -25.00 14.55 4.25
C VAL A 109 -26.26 15.39 4.36
N PHE A 110 -27.04 15.42 3.29
CA PHE A 110 -28.25 16.22 3.16
C PHE A 110 -29.43 15.36 2.69
N PRO A 111 -30.38 15.04 3.58
CA PRO A 111 -31.66 14.47 3.16
C PRO A 111 -32.54 15.54 2.51
N PHE A 112 -33.12 15.19 1.37
CA PHE A 112 -34.07 16.04 0.66
C PHE A 112 -35.53 15.72 1.08
N PRO A 113 -36.37 16.70 1.23
CA PRO A 113 -37.80 16.49 1.49
C PRO A 113 -38.45 15.71 0.35
N THR A 114 -39.03 14.56 0.65
CA THR A 114 -39.77 13.71 -0.29
C THR A 114 -41.22 13.53 0.19
N LYS A 115 -42.14 13.35 -0.73
CA LYS A 115 -43.55 13.03 -0.37
C LYS A 115 -43.67 11.57 0.12
N ARG A 116 -42.80 10.67 -0.37
CA ARG A 116 -42.75 9.25 -0.02
C ARG A 116 -41.32 8.75 -0.18
N GLY A 117 -40.89 7.87 0.73
CA GLY A 117 -39.57 7.34 0.75
C GLY A 117 -38.52 8.35 1.22
N SER A 118 -37.27 8.15 0.85
CA SER A 118 -36.15 9.03 1.15
C SER A 118 -35.27 9.28 -0.09
N MET A 119 -34.67 10.47 -0.13
CA MET A 119 -33.65 10.85 -1.10
C MET A 119 -32.57 11.65 -0.37
N VAL A 120 -31.35 11.20 -0.45
CA VAL A 120 -30.24 11.73 0.34
C VAL A 120 -29.01 11.89 -0.54
N PHE A 121 -28.31 13.02 -0.40
CA PHE A 121 -27.01 13.25 -1.03
C PHE A 121 -25.94 13.46 0.03
N GLY A 122 -24.71 13.03 -0.31
CA GLY A 122 -23.55 13.19 0.55
C GLY A 122 -22.31 13.57 -0.25
N ILE A 123 -21.47 14.40 0.37
CA ILE A 123 -20.13 14.71 -0.11
C ILE A 123 -19.17 14.36 1.03
N SER A 124 -18.11 13.61 0.73
CA SER A 124 -17.10 13.32 1.73
C SER A 124 -15.68 13.33 1.16
N TYR A 125 -14.76 13.77 2.00
CA TYR A 125 -13.32 13.58 1.85
C TYR A 125 -12.89 12.49 2.81
N ASN A 126 -12.15 11.51 2.34
CA ASN A 126 -11.64 10.41 3.16
C ASN A 126 -10.21 10.07 2.74
N GLN A 127 -9.30 9.90 3.71
CA GLN A 127 -8.05 9.20 3.43
C GLN A 127 -8.35 7.71 3.34
N SER A 128 -8.34 7.17 2.12
CA SER A 128 -8.67 5.76 1.87
C SER A 128 -7.49 4.83 2.10
N LYS A 129 -6.26 5.37 2.01
CA LYS A 129 -5.05 4.59 2.20
C LYS A 129 -3.88 5.43 2.74
N ASP A 130 -3.16 4.88 3.71
CA ASP A 130 -1.84 5.34 4.13
C ASP A 130 -0.78 4.47 3.45
N LEU A 131 0.15 5.10 2.73
CA LEU A 131 1.25 4.43 2.00
C LEU A 131 2.58 4.54 2.76
N SER A 132 2.53 4.96 3.99
CA SER A 132 3.71 5.25 4.80
C SER A 132 4.29 4.01 5.45
N GLY A 133 5.62 3.95 5.51
CA GLY A 133 6.34 2.87 6.17
C GLY A 133 7.81 3.22 6.38
N ILE A 134 8.46 2.52 7.28
CA ILE A 134 9.91 2.61 7.49
C ILE A 134 10.46 1.21 7.72
N GLU A 135 11.57 0.90 7.06
CA GLU A 135 12.33 -0.34 7.23
C GLU A 135 13.80 0.01 7.30
N GLU A 136 14.49 -0.52 8.30
CA GLU A 136 15.94 -0.38 8.45
C GLU A 136 16.53 -1.76 8.64
N PHE A 137 17.67 -2.02 8.02
CA PHE A 137 18.36 -3.29 8.14
C PHE A 137 19.86 -3.07 8.10
N GLY A 138 20.61 -4.00 8.68
CA GLY A 138 22.05 -4.00 8.61
C GLY A 138 22.65 -5.31 9.14
N GLY A 139 23.74 -5.74 8.50
CA GLY A 139 24.43 -6.95 8.93
C GLY A 139 25.62 -7.29 8.05
N LEU A 140 26.56 -8.02 8.62
CA LEU A 140 27.71 -8.56 7.90
C LEU A 140 27.27 -9.75 7.04
N ASN A 141 27.39 -9.61 5.74
CA ASN A 141 27.20 -10.70 4.79
C ASN A 141 28.53 -11.43 4.59
N THR A 142 28.70 -12.55 5.24
CA THR A 142 29.92 -13.41 5.14
C THR A 142 29.93 -14.26 3.88
N GLY A 143 28.94 -14.16 3.01
CA GLY A 143 28.84 -14.89 1.75
C GLY A 143 29.42 -14.12 0.57
N ASN A 144 29.39 -14.73 -0.61
CA ASN A 144 29.80 -14.12 -1.88
C ASN A 144 28.60 -13.47 -2.61
N THR A 145 27.72 -12.81 -1.88
CA THR A 145 26.47 -12.23 -2.41
C THR A 145 26.42 -10.74 -2.11
N SER A 146 27.35 -9.97 -2.68
CA SER A 146 27.21 -8.51 -2.70
C SER A 146 26.33 -8.05 -3.86
N TRP A 147 25.71 -6.89 -3.71
CA TRP A 147 24.99 -6.21 -4.78
C TRP A 147 25.94 -5.88 -5.94
N ILE A 148 27.14 -5.41 -5.62
CA ILE A 148 28.21 -5.11 -6.58
C ILE A 148 28.53 -6.36 -7.41
N ASN A 149 28.79 -7.52 -6.76
CA ASN A 149 29.12 -8.75 -7.46
C ASN A 149 27.96 -9.26 -8.34
N TYR A 150 26.73 -9.21 -7.85
CA TYR A 150 25.57 -9.68 -8.59
C TYR A 150 25.36 -8.86 -9.87
N PHE A 151 25.36 -7.53 -9.77
CA PHE A 151 25.06 -6.65 -10.88
C PHE A 151 26.25 -6.39 -11.82
N SER A 152 27.50 -6.57 -11.38
CA SER A 152 28.64 -6.51 -12.29
C SER A 152 28.53 -7.53 -13.42
N ASN A 153 27.99 -8.71 -13.13
CA ASN A 153 27.77 -9.75 -14.13
C ASN A 153 26.60 -9.48 -15.09
N GLN A 154 25.80 -8.45 -14.82
CA GLN A 154 24.67 -8.01 -15.66
C GLN A 154 24.99 -6.77 -16.50
N ASN A 155 26.26 -6.34 -16.54
CA ASN A 155 26.77 -5.19 -17.29
C ASN A 155 26.05 -3.88 -16.92
N LEU A 156 25.86 -3.65 -15.62
CA LEU A 156 25.16 -2.47 -15.13
C LEU A 156 26.07 -1.24 -15.15
N ASP A 157 25.75 -0.26 -15.96
CA ASP A 157 26.52 0.99 -16.15
C ASP A 157 26.88 1.70 -14.83
N ILE A 158 25.97 1.65 -13.84
CA ILE A 158 26.15 2.25 -12.52
C ILE A 158 27.47 1.78 -11.88
N LEU A 159 27.75 0.49 -11.90
CA LEU A 159 28.96 -0.05 -11.30
C LEU A 159 30.21 0.36 -12.06
N TYR A 160 30.13 0.47 -13.40
CA TYR A 160 31.22 0.93 -14.22
C TYR A 160 31.53 2.42 -13.97
N ASP A 161 30.49 3.26 -13.90
CA ASP A 161 30.64 4.69 -13.64
C ASP A 161 31.25 4.94 -12.24
N LEU A 162 30.84 4.16 -11.24
CA LEU A 162 31.38 4.19 -9.88
C LEU A 162 32.74 3.48 -9.72
N LYS A 163 33.33 2.94 -10.80
CA LYS A 163 34.62 2.19 -10.74
C LYS A 163 34.58 0.96 -9.83
N LEU A 164 33.42 0.33 -9.72
CA LEU A 164 33.19 -0.91 -8.95
C LEU A 164 33.22 -2.15 -9.85
N SER A 165 33.12 -1.97 -11.17
CA SER A 165 33.29 -3.02 -12.17
C SER A 165 34.20 -2.58 -13.30
N TYR A 166 34.69 -3.54 -14.08
CA TYR A 166 35.53 -3.33 -15.23
C TYR A 166 35.27 -4.39 -16.30
N PRO A 167 35.50 -4.06 -17.61
CA PRO A 167 35.25 -4.99 -18.70
C PRO A 167 36.31 -6.11 -18.73
N LEU A 168 35.87 -7.35 -18.91
CA LEU A 168 36.69 -8.53 -19.12
C LEU A 168 36.74 -8.84 -20.62
N PHE A 169 37.97 -9.03 -21.15
CA PHE A 169 38.23 -9.38 -22.55
C PHE A 169 38.83 -10.77 -22.65
N ASN A 170 38.56 -11.48 -23.74
CA ASN A 170 39.23 -12.74 -24.06
C ASN A 170 40.62 -12.53 -24.66
N GLN A 171 41.34 -13.63 -24.95
CA GLN A 171 42.68 -13.58 -25.55
C GLN A 171 42.74 -12.89 -26.92
N ASN A 172 41.60 -12.74 -27.62
CA ASN A 172 41.51 -12.08 -28.90
C ASN A 172 41.03 -10.63 -28.74
N ASN A 173 41.07 -10.06 -27.51
CA ASN A 173 40.64 -8.72 -27.18
C ASN A 173 39.13 -8.46 -27.51
N VAL A 174 38.30 -9.51 -27.43
CA VAL A 174 36.84 -9.40 -27.59
C VAL A 174 36.23 -9.30 -26.19
N TYR A 175 35.34 -8.32 -25.99
CA TYR A 175 34.58 -8.14 -24.75
C TYR A 175 33.76 -9.38 -24.43
N ILE A 176 33.78 -9.83 -23.17
CA ILE A 176 33.02 -10.97 -22.67
C ILE A 176 31.87 -10.48 -21.79
N LYS A 177 32.19 -9.74 -20.73
CA LYS A 177 31.28 -9.22 -19.71
C LYS A 177 32.00 -8.22 -18.82
N ASP A 178 31.26 -7.51 -18.02
CA ASP A 178 31.81 -6.80 -16.87
C ASP A 178 32.05 -7.76 -15.68
N THR A 179 32.98 -7.42 -14.84
CA THR A 179 33.34 -8.17 -13.65
C THR A 179 33.81 -7.24 -12.54
N THR A 180 33.94 -7.76 -11.32
CA THR A 180 34.45 -7.02 -10.16
C THR A 180 35.37 -7.90 -9.33
N ASN A 181 36.29 -7.28 -8.59
CA ASN A 181 37.08 -7.94 -7.56
C ASN A 181 36.35 -8.00 -6.21
N ILE A 182 35.22 -7.25 -6.05
CA ILE A 182 34.43 -7.19 -4.83
C ILE A 182 33.39 -8.30 -4.86
N ASN A 183 33.63 -9.39 -4.13
CA ASN A 183 32.82 -10.59 -4.25
C ASN A 183 31.82 -10.81 -3.10
N GLY A 184 32.01 -10.17 -1.95
CA GLY A 184 31.21 -10.38 -0.74
C GLY A 184 31.99 -10.07 0.53
N ASN A 185 31.59 -10.64 1.66
CA ASN A 185 32.11 -10.31 2.99
C ASN A 185 32.03 -8.79 3.33
N LEU A 186 30.96 -8.17 2.92
CA LEU A 186 30.69 -6.76 3.14
C LEU A 186 29.64 -6.57 4.22
N ASN A 187 29.74 -5.48 4.96
CA ASN A 187 28.62 -5.04 5.79
C ASN A 187 27.57 -4.39 4.88
N GLN A 188 26.39 -4.99 4.83
CA GLN A 188 25.25 -4.49 4.04
C GLN A 188 24.26 -3.81 4.97
N SER A 189 23.87 -2.60 4.65
CA SER A 189 22.89 -1.87 5.43
C SER A 189 22.01 -1.00 4.52
N GLY A 190 20.86 -0.61 5.03
CA GLY A 190 19.97 0.27 4.28
C GLY A 190 18.76 0.73 5.07
N ARG A 191 18.07 1.68 4.47
CA ARG A 191 16.84 2.26 4.99
C ARG A 191 15.88 2.51 3.85
N ILE A 192 14.63 2.05 4.01
CA ILE A 192 13.52 2.35 3.11
C ILE A 192 12.55 3.22 3.88
N LEU A 193 12.33 4.44 3.41
CA LEU A 193 11.36 5.36 3.95
C LEU A 193 10.28 5.63 2.91
N ASN A 194 9.08 5.13 3.17
CA ASN A 194 7.90 5.37 2.37
C ASN A 194 7.03 6.44 3.02
N THR A 195 6.53 7.39 2.21
CA THR A 195 5.56 8.40 2.65
C THR A 195 4.48 8.57 1.59
N GLY A 196 3.30 8.97 1.98
CA GLY A 196 2.22 9.24 1.05
C GLY A 196 0.86 8.78 1.52
N SER A 197 -0.15 9.07 0.71
CA SER A 197 -1.53 8.64 0.96
C SER A 197 -2.38 8.73 -0.30
N ILE A 198 -3.48 7.96 -0.33
CA ILE A 198 -4.54 8.11 -1.31
C ILE A 198 -5.75 8.67 -0.58
N ASN A 199 -6.34 9.72 -1.16
CA ASN A 199 -7.48 10.45 -0.63
C ASN A 199 -8.62 10.41 -1.64
N ASP A 200 -9.83 10.21 -1.14
CA ASP A 200 -11.03 10.01 -1.91
C ASP A 200 -12.01 11.16 -1.68
N TRP A 201 -12.38 11.86 -2.76
CA TRP A 201 -13.50 12.78 -2.79
C TRP A 201 -14.73 12.06 -3.31
N ASN A 202 -15.70 11.80 -2.44
CA ASN A 202 -16.87 10.99 -2.74
C ASN A 202 -18.11 11.87 -2.93
N PHE A 203 -18.83 11.65 -4.02
CA PHE A 203 -20.11 12.25 -4.33
C PHE A 203 -21.15 11.13 -4.37
N SER A 204 -22.03 11.08 -3.37
CA SER A 204 -22.92 9.95 -3.15
C SER A 204 -24.38 10.36 -3.16
N GLY A 205 -25.24 9.48 -3.63
CA GLY A 205 -26.68 9.64 -3.57
C GLY A 205 -27.38 8.35 -3.27
N ALA A 206 -28.50 8.42 -2.54
CA ALA A 206 -29.35 7.28 -2.22
C ALA A 206 -30.83 7.64 -2.36
N ILE A 207 -31.64 6.65 -2.77
CA ILE A 207 -33.09 6.73 -2.81
C ILE A 207 -33.72 5.49 -2.23
N GLU A 208 -34.89 5.63 -1.60
CA GLU A 208 -35.75 4.52 -1.22
C GLU A 208 -36.65 4.17 -2.40
N VAL A 209 -36.43 3.01 -3.02
CA VAL A 209 -37.15 2.56 -4.23
C VAL A 209 -38.39 1.74 -3.93
N ALA A 210 -38.40 1.08 -2.77
CA ALA A 210 -39.55 0.38 -2.21
C ALA A 210 -39.45 0.49 -0.69
N GLU A 211 -40.52 0.15 0.01
CA GLU A 211 -40.55 0.20 1.47
C GLU A 211 -39.35 -0.55 2.06
N ASN A 212 -38.53 0.19 2.84
CA ASN A 212 -37.30 -0.33 3.47
C ASN A 212 -36.23 -0.86 2.50
N THR A 213 -36.31 -0.53 1.21
CA THR A 213 -35.35 -0.94 0.19
C THR A 213 -34.69 0.29 -0.42
N PHE A 214 -33.39 0.40 -0.26
CA PHE A 214 -32.59 1.53 -0.67
C PHE A 214 -31.59 1.12 -1.76
N ILE A 215 -31.40 1.97 -2.76
CA ILE A 215 -30.30 1.88 -3.70
C ILE A 215 -29.50 3.17 -3.62
N GLY A 216 -28.22 3.08 -3.91
CA GLY A 216 -27.35 4.24 -3.90
C GLY A 216 -26.18 4.08 -4.84
N GLY A 217 -25.66 5.22 -5.26
CA GLY A 217 -24.46 5.30 -6.09
C GLY A 217 -23.47 6.27 -5.50
N ASN A 218 -22.20 6.03 -5.79
CA ASN A 218 -21.09 6.88 -5.43
C ASN A 218 -20.20 7.06 -6.66
N PHE A 219 -19.75 8.28 -6.89
CA PHE A 219 -18.65 8.63 -7.79
C PHE A 219 -17.53 9.18 -6.94
N THR A 220 -16.30 8.65 -7.15
CA THR A 220 -15.14 9.02 -6.37
C THR A 220 -14.05 9.58 -7.27
N ILE A 221 -13.47 10.71 -6.87
CA ILE A 221 -12.20 11.23 -7.43
C ILE A 221 -11.10 10.87 -6.44
N HIS A 222 -10.07 10.19 -6.95
CA HIS A 222 -8.88 9.81 -6.19
C HIS A 222 -7.78 10.84 -6.41
N THR A 223 -7.10 11.23 -5.33
CA THR A 223 -5.91 12.09 -5.37
C THR A 223 -4.89 11.56 -4.36
N GLY A 224 -3.61 11.74 -4.63
CA GLY A 224 -2.60 11.28 -3.68
C GLY A 224 -1.19 11.50 -4.14
N SER A 225 -0.27 11.07 -3.30
CA SER A 225 1.15 10.95 -3.62
C SER A 225 1.76 9.75 -2.94
N PHE A 226 2.88 9.31 -3.46
CA PHE A 226 3.72 8.29 -2.83
C PHE A 226 5.17 8.62 -3.10
N ASP A 227 5.98 8.70 -2.05
CA ASP A 227 7.41 8.90 -2.14
C ASP A 227 8.10 7.73 -1.44
N SER A 228 9.11 7.15 -2.08
CA SER A 228 9.97 6.12 -1.54
C SER A 228 11.42 6.55 -1.64
N ASN A 229 12.09 6.67 -0.51
CA ASN A 229 13.52 6.92 -0.42
C ASN A 229 14.20 5.65 0.08
N ASN A 230 15.10 5.09 -0.72
CA ASN A 230 15.72 3.81 -0.47
C ASN A 230 17.25 3.94 -0.50
N ASP A 231 17.84 4.06 0.68
CA ASP A 231 19.27 4.11 0.89
C ASP A 231 19.84 2.70 1.05
N TYR A 232 20.95 2.40 0.39
CA TYR A 232 21.67 1.14 0.47
C TYR A 232 23.17 1.35 0.54
N TYR A 233 23.85 0.58 1.39
CA TYR A 233 25.31 0.63 1.58
C TYR A 233 25.90 -0.76 1.53
N GLU A 234 27.11 -0.87 0.95
CA GLU A 234 28.03 -1.98 1.11
C GLU A 234 29.39 -1.44 1.55
N ASP A 235 29.82 -1.82 2.75
CA ASP A 235 31.06 -1.32 3.37
C ASP A 235 32.05 -2.46 3.56
N ASP A 236 33.34 -2.25 3.20
CA ASP A 236 34.44 -3.16 3.52
C ASP A 236 34.91 -2.99 4.99
N TYR A 237 34.02 -3.34 5.92
CA TYR A 237 34.27 -3.20 7.36
C TYR A 237 35.44 -4.06 7.86
N GLN A 238 35.84 -5.08 7.09
CA GLN A 238 36.91 -6.01 7.44
C GLN A 238 38.25 -5.70 6.74
N GLU A 239 38.31 -4.61 5.96
CA GLU A 239 39.50 -4.19 5.21
C GLU A 239 40.06 -5.29 4.28
N ILE A 240 39.19 -6.06 3.60
CA ILE A 240 39.54 -7.19 2.74
C ILE A 240 40.01 -6.71 1.36
N TYR A 241 39.44 -5.63 0.84
CA TYR A 241 39.59 -5.17 -0.54
C TYR A 241 40.64 -4.09 -0.69
N GLN A 242 41.89 -4.32 -0.21
CA GLN A 242 42.99 -3.33 -0.22
C GLN A 242 43.66 -3.15 -1.61
N GLY A 243 43.41 -4.05 -2.55
CA GLY A 243 43.94 -3.97 -3.92
C GLY A 243 43.16 -2.97 -4.81
N GLU A 244 43.63 -2.84 -6.06
CA GLU A 244 42.90 -2.08 -7.08
C GLU A 244 41.58 -2.76 -7.40
N THR A 245 40.45 -2.03 -7.31
CA THR A 245 39.13 -2.54 -7.72
C THR A 245 39.06 -2.63 -9.24
N VAL A 246 39.56 -1.59 -9.95
CA VAL A 246 39.72 -1.60 -11.41
C VAL A 246 41.18 -1.79 -11.74
N PRO A 247 41.60 -2.92 -12.36
CA PRO A 247 42.98 -3.21 -12.66
C PRO A 247 43.66 -2.08 -13.48
N GLY A 248 44.83 -1.64 -13.01
CA GLY A 248 45.58 -0.54 -13.64
C GLY A 248 45.11 0.86 -13.25
N ASN A 249 44.17 0.99 -12.34
CA ASN A 249 43.72 2.26 -11.80
C ASN A 249 44.01 2.34 -10.29
N SER A 250 45.16 2.87 -9.94
CA SER A 250 45.63 3.02 -8.55
C SER A 250 44.75 3.93 -7.69
N GLN A 251 43.89 4.76 -8.29
CA GLN A 251 42.91 5.59 -7.55
C GLN A 251 41.77 4.74 -6.95
N THR A 252 41.58 3.50 -7.42
CA THR A 252 40.57 2.57 -6.94
C THR A 252 41.12 1.53 -5.94
N MET A 253 42.27 1.81 -5.34
CA MET A 253 42.84 0.99 -4.27
C MET A 253 42.05 1.16 -2.97
N ASP A 254 41.94 0.05 -2.23
CA ASP A 254 41.36 0.02 -0.89
C ASP A 254 39.90 0.46 -0.90
N PHE A 255 39.03 -0.37 -1.50
CA PHE A 255 37.58 -0.12 -1.52
C PHE A 255 37.04 0.02 -0.10
N GLN A 256 36.33 1.10 0.18
CA GLN A 256 35.76 1.40 1.49
C GLN A 256 34.25 1.24 1.50
N THR A 257 33.54 2.00 0.65
CA THR A 257 32.08 2.09 0.69
C THR A 257 31.50 2.22 -0.72
N PHE A 258 30.40 1.51 -0.93
CA PHE A 258 29.44 1.75 -2.00
C PHE A 258 28.14 2.25 -1.40
N TYR A 259 27.64 3.36 -1.90
CA TYR A 259 26.33 3.93 -1.57
C TYR A 259 25.46 4.00 -2.81
N LEU A 260 24.20 3.63 -2.67
CA LEU A 260 23.16 3.77 -3.69
C LEU A 260 21.90 4.32 -3.05
N ASN A 261 21.37 5.39 -3.60
CA ASN A 261 20.07 5.95 -3.25
C ASN A 261 19.12 5.83 -4.45
N ARG A 262 17.89 5.42 -4.20
CA ARG A 262 16.81 5.39 -5.19
C ARG A 262 15.64 6.18 -4.64
N LEU A 263 15.29 7.22 -5.35
CA LEU A 263 14.12 8.06 -5.09
C LEU A 263 13.03 7.72 -6.09
N LEU A 264 11.85 7.46 -5.60
CA LEU A 264 10.64 7.25 -6.39
C LEU A 264 9.59 8.20 -5.87
N SER A 265 9.01 9.01 -6.74
CA SER A 265 7.92 9.92 -6.41
C SER A 265 6.75 9.71 -7.37
N TRP A 266 5.53 9.55 -6.83
CA TRP A 266 4.30 9.43 -7.60
C TRP A 266 3.36 10.59 -7.30
N GLU A 267 2.85 11.20 -8.35
CA GLU A 267 1.60 11.93 -8.30
C GLU A 267 0.46 11.01 -8.74
N ILE A 268 -0.58 10.89 -7.91
CA ILE A 268 -1.68 9.96 -8.11
C ILE A 268 -2.97 10.74 -8.33
N GLY A 269 -3.56 10.60 -9.51
CA GLY A 269 -4.91 11.00 -9.84
C GLY A 269 -5.78 9.79 -10.10
N GLY A 270 -7.12 9.96 -10.18
CA GLY A 270 -7.96 8.85 -10.59
C GLY A 270 -9.44 9.02 -10.31
N TRP A 271 -10.21 8.01 -10.67
CA TRP A 271 -11.63 7.99 -10.43
C TRP A 271 -12.18 6.57 -10.30
N SER A 272 -13.34 6.45 -9.69
CA SER A 272 -14.07 5.18 -9.61
C SER A 272 -15.56 5.40 -9.33
N GLY A 273 -16.32 4.31 -9.37
CA GLY A 273 -17.73 4.29 -9.00
C GLY A 273 -18.08 3.10 -8.13
N LYS A 274 -19.10 3.26 -7.30
CA LYS A 274 -19.66 2.20 -6.46
C LYS A 274 -21.17 2.24 -6.51
N LEU A 275 -21.80 1.08 -6.63
CA LEU A 275 -23.24 0.91 -6.44
C LEU A 275 -23.49 0.12 -5.16
N GLY A 276 -24.58 0.48 -4.49
CA GLY A 276 -25.01 -0.16 -3.26
C GLY A 276 -26.51 -0.45 -3.25
N MET A 277 -26.85 -1.49 -2.54
CA MET A 277 -28.23 -1.83 -2.15
C MET A 277 -28.26 -2.10 -0.66
N LEU A 278 -29.34 -1.69 -0.01
CA LEU A 278 -29.60 -1.97 1.40
C LEU A 278 -31.09 -2.30 1.58
N TYR A 279 -31.35 -3.43 2.21
CA TYR A 279 -32.69 -3.83 2.62
C TYR A 279 -32.77 -3.90 4.14
N GLN A 280 -33.79 -3.28 4.72
CA GLN A 280 -34.06 -3.30 6.15
C GLN A 280 -35.33 -4.10 6.42
N TRP A 281 -35.20 -5.21 7.12
CA TRP A 281 -36.33 -6.00 7.59
C TRP A 281 -36.71 -5.54 9.00
N GLU A 282 -37.79 -4.75 9.06
CA GLU A 282 -38.24 -4.09 10.30
C GLU A 282 -37.08 -3.35 10.99
N SER A 283 -37.00 -3.43 12.31
CA SER A 283 -35.87 -2.89 13.08
C SER A 283 -34.82 -3.95 13.44
N PHE A 284 -35.05 -5.19 13.02
CA PHE A 284 -34.29 -6.37 13.47
C PHE A 284 -33.08 -6.68 12.61
N MET A 285 -33.20 -6.63 11.27
CA MET A 285 -32.13 -7.07 10.37
C MET A 285 -31.94 -6.10 9.20
N ARG A 286 -30.71 -5.95 8.76
CA ARG A 286 -30.35 -5.28 7.52
C ARG A 286 -29.43 -6.17 6.69
N ILE A 287 -29.61 -6.14 5.36
CA ILE A 287 -28.75 -6.79 4.39
C ILE A 287 -28.20 -5.70 3.46
N GLY A 288 -26.90 -5.66 3.28
CA GLY A 288 -26.20 -4.75 2.39
C GLY A 288 -25.45 -5.49 1.30
N LEU A 289 -25.51 -4.97 0.09
CA LEU A 289 -24.74 -5.43 -1.06
C LEU A 289 -24.05 -4.24 -1.70
N THR A 290 -22.80 -4.39 -2.12
CA THR A 290 -22.08 -3.37 -2.89
C THR A 290 -21.28 -3.98 -4.02
N VAL A 291 -21.15 -3.20 -5.10
CA VAL A 291 -20.24 -3.46 -6.21
C VAL A 291 -19.37 -2.22 -6.38
N GLN A 292 -18.08 -2.36 -6.08
CA GLN A 292 -17.07 -1.38 -6.43
C GLN A 292 -16.60 -1.68 -7.85
N PHE A 293 -16.77 -0.71 -8.75
CA PHE A 293 -16.19 -0.80 -10.10
C PHE A 293 -14.68 -0.61 -10.04
N PRO A 294 -13.95 -1.06 -11.05
CA PRO A 294 -12.52 -0.84 -11.14
C PRO A 294 -12.18 0.63 -10.86
N LYS A 295 -11.22 0.86 -9.98
CA LYS A 295 -10.61 2.15 -9.80
C LYS A 295 -9.54 2.32 -10.88
N ILE A 296 -9.52 3.46 -11.52
CA ILE A 296 -8.48 3.84 -12.47
C ILE A 296 -7.61 4.87 -11.78
N TYR A 297 -6.36 4.51 -11.54
CA TYR A 297 -5.34 5.41 -11.00
C TYR A 297 -4.39 5.80 -12.10
N SER A 298 -4.32 7.10 -12.41
CA SER A 298 -3.31 7.67 -13.30
C SER A 298 -2.12 8.10 -12.46
N ILE A 299 -0.95 7.55 -12.77
CA ILE A 299 0.29 7.77 -12.03
C ILE A 299 1.27 8.51 -12.93
N GLU A 300 1.77 9.62 -12.43
CA GLU A 300 2.96 10.30 -12.93
C GLU A 300 4.09 9.97 -11.98
N GLU A 301 5.13 9.32 -12.49
CA GLU A 301 6.24 8.77 -11.73
C GLU A 301 7.53 9.44 -12.13
N ASP A 302 8.23 10.02 -11.13
CA ASP A 302 9.61 10.47 -11.21
C ASP A 302 10.50 9.47 -10.48
N PHE A 303 11.56 9.03 -11.15
CA PHE A 303 12.52 8.08 -10.60
C PHE A 303 13.94 8.60 -10.77
N ASP A 304 14.69 8.69 -9.65
CA ASP A 304 16.06 9.14 -9.60
C ASP A 304 16.97 8.10 -8.94
N VAL A 305 18.14 7.88 -9.49
CA VAL A 305 19.19 7.09 -8.85
C VAL A 305 20.42 7.96 -8.62
N ASP A 306 20.83 8.07 -7.36
CA ASP A 306 22.11 8.64 -6.96
C ASP A 306 23.01 7.58 -6.34
N GLY A 307 24.32 7.78 -6.37
CA GLY A 307 25.23 6.83 -5.78
C GLY A 307 26.67 7.28 -5.79
N SER A 308 27.45 6.65 -4.94
CA SER A 308 28.89 6.93 -4.84
C SER A 308 29.67 5.69 -4.46
N SER A 309 30.96 5.70 -4.80
CA SER A 309 31.96 4.81 -4.26
C SER A 309 33.11 5.59 -3.62
N GLU A 310 33.67 5.05 -2.55
CA GLU A 310 34.80 5.65 -1.82
C GLU A 310 35.93 4.63 -1.68
N PHE A 311 37.16 5.11 -1.86
CA PHE A 311 38.40 4.31 -1.78
C PHE A 311 39.36 4.89 -0.74
N GLY A 312 40.18 4.06 -0.12
CA GLY A 312 41.14 4.47 0.92
C GLY A 312 42.21 5.45 0.42
N THR A 313 42.36 5.61 -0.88
CA THR A 313 43.16 6.69 -1.49
C THR A 313 42.57 8.09 -1.28
N GLY A 314 41.33 8.18 -0.73
CA GLY A 314 40.54 9.41 -0.62
C GLY A 314 39.79 9.77 -1.90
N GLN A 315 39.89 8.95 -2.94
CA GLN A 315 39.14 9.15 -4.18
C GLN A 315 37.68 8.73 -4.00
N LYS A 316 36.76 9.58 -4.52
CA LYS A 316 35.32 9.30 -4.59
C LYS A 316 34.82 9.45 -6.02
N TYR A 317 33.92 8.56 -6.42
CA TYR A 317 33.21 8.66 -7.69
C TYR A 317 31.72 8.81 -7.39
N PHE A 318 31.02 9.58 -8.20
CA PHE A 318 29.60 9.86 -8.06
C PHE A 318 28.87 9.55 -9.37
N LEU A 319 27.62 9.15 -9.28
CA LEU A 319 26.77 8.99 -10.45
C LEU A 319 26.39 10.36 -11.03
N ASP A 320 26.25 10.40 -12.33
CA ASP A 320 25.55 11.49 -13.00
C ASP A 320 24.04 11.23 -12.88
N THR A 321 23.37 11.93 -11.96
CA THR A 321 21.93 11.74 -11.69
C THR A 321 21.09 11.94 -12.93
N TYR A 322 21.45 12.85 -13.85
CA TYR A 322 20.71 13.03 -15.12
C TYR A 322 20.73 11.80 -16.03
N LYS A 323 21.74 10.95 -15.94
CA LYS A 323 21.83 9.70 -16.71
C LYS A 323 20.89 8.62 -16.16
N TYR A 324 20.55 8.70 -14.89
CA TYR A 324 19.83 7.69 -14.15
C TYR A 324 18.49 8.18 -13.59
N SER A 325 17.98 9.29 -14.14
CA SER A 325 16.65 9.84 -13.84
C SER A 325 15.72 9.59 -15.00
N ASP A 326 14.45 9.29 -14.70
CA ASP A 326 13.41 9.13 -15.71
C ASP A 326 12.07 9.62 -15.18
N GLN A 327 11.18 10.05 -16.09
CA GLN A 327 9.80 10.42 -15.81
C GLN A 327 8.87 9.67 -16.74
N VAL A 328 7.88 9.01 -16.17
CA VAL A 328 6.94 8.18 -16.91
C VAL A 328 5.51 8.37 -16.42
N LYS A 329 4.54 8.04 -17.28
CA LYS A 329 3.12 8.06 -16.91
C LYS A 329 2.44 6.77 -17.33
N TYR A 330 1.48 6.34 -16.51
CA TYR A 330 0.70 5.15 -16.78
C TYR A 330 -0.55 5.08 -15.91
N ASP A 331 -1.49 4.22 -16.32
CA ASP A 331 -2.67 3.93 -15.52
C ASP A 331 -2.57 2.55 -14.87
N ILE A 332 -3.09 2.44 -13.64
CA ILE A 332 -3.35 1.16 -12.97
C ILE A 332 -4.84 0.99 -12.80
N GLN A 333 -5.39 -0.06 -13.39
CA GLN A 333 -6.76 -0.48 -13.20
C GLN A 333 -6.84 -1.55 -12.12
N THR A 334 -7.68 -1.33 -11.09
CA THR A 334 -7.93 -2.31 -10.04
C THR A 334 -9.06 -3.28 -10.42
N PRO A 335 -9.21 -4.42 -9.72
CA PRO A 335 -10.33 -5.34 -9.92
C PRO A 335 -11.68 -4.76 -9.53
N TYR A 336 -12.75 -5.46 -9.93
CA TYR A 336 -14.05 -5.35 -9.26
C TYR A 336 -13.97 -5.90 -7.84
N GLU A 337 -14.71 -5.26 -6.90
CA GLU A 337 -14.94 -5.81 -5.56
C GLU A 337 -16.44 -5.99 -5.34
N PHE A 338 -16.83 -7.19 -4.97
CA PHE A 338 -18.22 -7.53 -4.61
C PHE A 338 -18.27 -7.79 -3.11
N THR A 339 -19.14 -7.07 -2.40
CA THR A 339 -19.28 -7.23 -0.96
C THR A 339 -20.72 -7.48 -0.57
N ALA A 340 -20.95 -8.47 0.29
CA ALA A 340 -22.24 -8.78 0.89
C ALA A 340 -22.10 -8.80 2.41
N GLY A 341 -23.11 -8.30 3.14
CA GLY A 341 -23.11 -8.31 4.59
C GLY A 341 -24.50 -8.24 5.20
N ALA A 342 -24.57 -8.62 6.46
CA ALA A 342 -25.77 -8.56 7.26
C ALA A 342 -25.50 -7.94 8.63
N ALA A 343 -26.48 -7.25 9.18
CA ALA A 343 -26.45 -6.71 10.54
C ALA A 343 -27.74 -7.07 11.26
N PHE A 344 -27.61 -7.51 12.50
CA PHE A 344 -28.73 -7.86 13.40
C PHE A 344 -28.75 -6.87 14.56
N ASN A 345 -29.89 -6.22 14.73
CA ASN A 345 -30.15 -5.30 15.83
C ASN A 345 -30.97 -6.01 16.92
N LEU A 346 -30.30 -6.35 18.01
CA LEU A 346 -30.85 -7.03 19.16
C LEU A 346 -31.18 -6.03 20.30
N SER A 347 -31.80 -4.91 19.97
CA SER A 347 -32.16 -3.81 20.86
C SER A 347 -30.95 -2.99 21.35
N PHE A 348 -30.17 -3.49 22.31
CA PHE A 348 -28.98 -2.83 22.83
C PHE A 348 -27.67 -3.32 22.19
N LEU A 349 -27.72 -4.40 21.42
CA LEU A 349 -26.57 -5.01 20.74
C LEU A 349 -26.80 -5.09 19.24
N ILE A 350 -25.88 -4.54 18.45
CA ILE A 350 -25.80 -4.76 17.01
C ILE A 350 -24.65 -5.73 16.75
N VAL A 351 -24.92 -6.77 15.97
CA VAL A 351 -23.90 -7.72 15.48
C VAL A 351 -23.91 -7.66 13.96
N THR A 352 -22.74 -7.59 13.33
CA THR A 352 -22.61 -7.47 11.88
C THR A 352 -21.51 -8.35 11.36
N GLY A 353 -21.70 -8.83 10.12
CA GLY A 353 -20.69 -9.57 9.38
C GLY A 353 -20.77 -9.24 7.89
N GLN A 354 -19.63 -9.22 7.22
CA GLN A 354 -19.55 -9.05 5.77
C GLN A 354 -18.41 -9.86 5.16
N ALA A 355 -18.57 -10.18 3.89
CA ALA A 355 -17.54 -10.83 3.07
C ALA A 355 -17.39 -10.09 1.74
N SER A 356 -16.13 -9.93 1.29
CA SER A 356 -15.79 -9.37 -0.02
C SER A 356 -15.03 -10.39 -0.85
N ILE A 357 -15.23 -10.33 -2.17
CA ILE A 357 -14.50 -11.11 -3.17
C ILE A 357 -13.82 -10.13 -4.12
N ILE A 358 -12.52 -10.29 -4.32
CA ILE A 358 -11.68 -9.47 -5.21
C ILE A 358 -10.84 -10.42 -6.07
N ASP A 359 -10.99 -10.34 -7.39
CA ASP A 359 -10.16 -11.11 -8.32
C ASP A 359 -8.96 -10.26 -8.77
N TYR A 360 -7.85 -10.39 -8.05
CA TYR A 360 -6.64 -9.61 -8.32
C TYR A 360 -5.98 -9.93 -9.67
N THR A 361 -6.35 -11.03 -10.33
CA THR A 361 -5.87 -11.32 -11.69
C THR A 361 -6.39 -10.32 -12.74
N GLN A 362 -7.41 -9.52 -12.39
CA GLN A 362 -7.97 -8.45 -13.22
C GLN A 362 -7.20 -7.12 -13.12
N MET A 363 -6.21 -7.03 -12.24
CA MET A 363 -5.35 -5.83 -12.21
C MET A 363 -4.57 -5.69 -13.50
N GLU A 364 -4.41 -4.45 -13.96
CA GLU A 364 -3.77 -4.20 -15.25
C GLU A 364 -3.10 -2.83 -15.28
N PHE A 365 -1.87 -2.79 -15.80
CA PHE A 365 -1.20 -1.57 -16.23
C PHE A 365 -1.67 -1.20 -17.64
N LYS A 366 -1.96 0.08 -17.87
CA LYS A 366 -2.50 0.63 -19.10
C LYS A 366 -1.82 1.94 -19.48
N ASP A 367 -2.04 2.34 -20.73
CA ASP A 367 -1.73 3.66 -21.27
C ASP A 367 -0.31 4.15 -20.94
N PRO A 368 0.76 3.37 -21.27
CA PRO A 368 2.13 3.75 -20.97
C PRO A 368 2.60 4.96 -21.79
N GLU A 369 3.12 5.98 -21.11
CA GLU A 369 3.86 7.10 -21.70
C GLU A 369 5.29 7.12 -21.14
N GLY A 370 6.29 7.13 -22.02
CA GLY A 370 7.70 7.04 -21.63
C GLY A 370 8.20 5.62 -21.32
N ILE A 371 7.34 4.60 -21.41
CA ILE A 371 7.66 3.18 -21.13
C ILE A 371 7.36 2.34 -22.37
N ASP A 372 8.20 1.31 -22.62
CA ASP A 372 7.92 0.33 -23.67
C ASP A 372 6.63 -0.44 -23.36
N PRO A 373 5.61 -0.44 -24.22
CA PRO A 373 4.39 -1.22 -24.03
C PRO A 373 4.62 -2.72 -23.84
N ALA A 374 5.70 -3.28 -24.39
CA ALA A 374 6.06 -4.68 -24.21
C ALA A 374 6.37 -5.00 -22.74
N PHE A 375 6.96 -4.07 -22.00
CA PHE A 375 7.22 -4.21 -20.59
C PHE A 375 5.91 -4.33 -19.79
N PHE A 376 4.91 -3.50 -20.05
CA PHE A 376 3.60 -3.61 -19.37
C PHE A 376 2.87 -4.91 -19.74
N SER A 377 3.01 -5.38 -20.97
CA SER A 377 2.48 -6.70 -21.36
C SER A 377 3.09 -7.83 -20.51
N GLU A 378 4.39 -7.75 -20.22
CA GLU A 378 5.08 -8.69 -19.32
C GLU A 378 4.58 -8.56 -17.88
N GLN A 379 4.51 -7.33 -17.31
CA GLN A 379 4.00 -7.09 -15.96
C GLN A 379 2.55 -7.58 -15.81
N ASN A 380 1.68 -7.32 -16.78
CA ASN A 380 0.32 -7.82 -16.80
C ASN A 380 0.25 -9.37 -16.89
N SER A 381 1.20 -10.00 -17.58
CA SER A 381 1.32 -11.46 -17.58
C SER A 381 1.76 -12.00 -16.21
N LEU A 382 2.67 -11.31 -15.51
CA LEU A 382 3.10 -11.66 -14.17
C LEU A 382 1.95 -11.52 -13.17
N ILE A 383 1.15 -10.45 -13.25
CA ILE A 383 -0.08 -10.27 -12.45
C ILE A 383 -0.98 -11.51 -12.58
N LYS A 384 -1.31 -11.90 -13.81
CA LYS A 384 -2.18 -13.05 -14.06
C LYS A 384 -1.61 -14.38 -13.54
N LYS A 385 -0.28 -14.52 -13.48
CA LYS A 385 0.39 -15.75 -13.01
C LYS A 385 0.57 -15.78 -11.50
N SER A 386 0.79 -14.62 -10.88
CA SER A 386 1.18 -14.54 -9.46
C SER A 386 0.03 -14.19 -8.54
N MET A 387 -1.08 -13.65 -9.06
CA MET A 387 -2.20 -13.21 -8.25
C MET A 387 -3.39 -14.17 -8.33
N ARG A 388 -4.27 -14.08 -7.32
CA ARG A 388 -5.44 -14.94 -7.15
C ARG A 388 -6.71 -14.15 -6.83
N VAL A 389 -7.84 -14.83 -6.84
CA VAL A 389 -9.06 -14.37 -6.18
C VAL A 389 -8.83 -14.41 -4.67
N ALA A 390 -9.06 -13.29 -3.99
CA ALA A 390 -8.95 -13.19 -2.54
C ALA A 390 -10.31 -12.94 -1.89
N TYR A 391 -10.45 -13.47 -0.68
CA TYR A 391 -11.65 -13.37 0.15
C TYR A 391 -11.31 -12.59 1.42
N ASN A 392 -12.07 -11.51 1.69
CA ASN A 392 -11.94 -10.74 2.90
C ASN A 392 -13.18 -10.92 3.77
N PHE A 393 -12.98 -11.00 5.09
CA PHE A 393 -14.05 -11.17 6.07
C PHE A 393 -13.92 -10.13 7.17
N ASN A 394 -15.06 -9.53 7.51
CA ASN A 394 -15.14 -8.55 8.58
C ASN A 394 -16.31 -8.93 9.51
N ALA A 395 -16.09 -8.80 10.80
CA ALA A 395 -17.12 -8.99 11.80
C ALA A 395 -17.05 -7.91 12.88
N GLY A 396 -18.18 -7.52 13.43
CA GLY A 396 -18.24 -6.49 14.45
C GLY A 396 -19.46 -6.54 15.33
N ALA A 397 -19.33 -5.90 16.48
CA ALA A 397 -20.42 -5.72 17.42
C ALA A 397 -20.39 -4.31 18.03
N GLU A 398 -21.56 -3.72 18.24
CA GLU A 398 -21.78 -2.45 18.95
C GLU A 398 -22.77 -2.67 20.08
N LEU A 399 -22.33 -2.49 21.33
CA LEU A 399 -23.15 -2.60 22.53
C LEU A 399 -23.49 -1.18 23.04
N SER A 400 -24.76 -0.84 23.07
CA SER A 400 -25.28 0.37 23.69
C SER A 400 -25.50 0.11 25.18
N LEU A 401 -24.78 0.84 26.06
CA LEU A 401 -24.92 0.65 27.50
C LEU A 401 -26.23 1.26 27.97
N PRO A 402 -27.12 0.48 28.63
CA PRO A 402 -28.37 1.02 29.17
C PRO A 402 -28.11 2.14 30.16
N LEU A 403 -28.89 3.23 30.11
CA LEU A 403 -28.81 4.39 30.98
C LEU A 403 -27.57 5.28 30.79
N LEU A 404 -26.60 4.89 29.97
CA LEU A 404 -25.42 5.68 29.70
C LEU A 404 -25.38 6.08 28.20
N PRO A 405 -24.95 7.29 27.86
CA PRO A 405 -24.82 7.73 26.46
C PRO A 405 -23.56 7.15 25.80
N ILE A 406 -23.21 5.90 26.14
CA ILE A 406 -21.95 5.23 25.76
C ILE A 406 -22.26 4.00 24.94
N LYS A 407 -21.50 3.82 23.87
CA LYS A 407 -21.44 2.63 23.05
C LYS A 407 -20.04 2.03 23.09
N VAL A 408 -19.94 0.73 23.20
CA VAL A 408 -18.66 0.00 23.15
C VAL A 408 -18.69 -0.91 21.93
N ARG A 409 -17.57 -0.99 21.22
CA ARG A 409 -17.42 -1.72 19.99
C ARG A 409 -16.25 -2.68 20.02
N ALA A 410 -16.39 -3.77 19.33
CA ALA A 410 -15.29 -4.70 19.04
C ALA A 410 -15.48 -5.28 17.64
N GLY A 411 -14.39 -5.59 16.97
CA GLY A 411 -14.43 -6.17 15.64
C GLY A 411 -13.15 -6.89 15.25
N ALA A 412 -13.23 -7.58 14.13
CA ALA A 412 -12.12 -8.29 13.52
C ALA A 412 -12.16 -8.12 12.00
N ILE A 413 -10.97 -7.98 11.41
CA ILE A 413 -10.76 -7.86 9.97
C ILE A 413 -9.81 -8.97 9.55
N TYR A 414 -10.14 -9.68 8.50
CA TYR A 414 -9.28 -10.63 7.82
C TYR A 414 -9.22 -10.26 6.33
N GLN A 415 -8.01 -10.05 5.82
CA GLN A 415 -7.74 -9.75 4.42
C GLN A 415 -6.74 -10.76 3.89
N GLN A 416 -7.18 -11.58 2.95
CA GLN A 416 -6.34 -12.61 2.33
C GLN A 416 -5.29 -11.96 1.44
N SER A 417 -4.07 -12.50 1.45
CA SER A 417 -3.03 -12.08 0.52
C SER A 417 -3.46 -12.30 -0.94
N PRO A 418 -3.20 -11.34 -1.85
CA PRO A 418 -3.51 -11.46 -3.27
C PRO A 418 -2.59 -12.43 -4.02
N PHE A 419 -1.47 -12.84 -3.46
CA PHE A 419 -0.48 -13.67 -4.13
C PHE A 419 -0.74 -15.17 -3.97
N ILE A 420 -0.56 -15.94 -5.05
CA ILE A 420 -0.82 -17.39 -5.08
C ILE A 420 0.13 -18.16 -4.14
N GLU A 421 1.41 -17.74 -4.10
CA GLU A 421 2.46 -18.44 -3.36
C GLU A 421 2.49 -18.08 -1.87
N ASP A 422 1.74 -17.06 -1.45
CA ASP A 422 1.65 -16.66 -0.06
C ASP A 422 0.85 -17.67 0.75
N ASP A 423 1.41 -18.07 1.88
CA ASP A 423 0.69 -18.83 2.89
C ASP A 423 -0.16 -17.91 3.79
N ALA A 424 -0.98 -18.49 4.67
CA ALA A 424 -1.86 -17.74 5.57
C ALA A 424 -1.12 -16.83 6.60
N ALA A 425 0.22 -16.90 6.68
CA ALA A 425 1.00 -16.01 7.53
C ALA A 425 1.10 -14.60 6.94
N PHE A 426 0.95 -14.47 5.62
CA PHE A 426 0.95 -13.18 4.91
C PHE A 426 -0.42 -12.51 4.88
N ASP A 427 -1.49 -13.19 5.32
CA ASP A 427 -2.81 -12.60 5.44
C ASP A 427 -2.82 -11.53 6.53
N ARG A 428 -3.45 -10.39 6.25
CA ARG A 428 -3.58 -9.30 7.22
C ARG A 428 -4.73 -9.59 8.17
N LYS A 429 -4.46 -9.50 9.47
CA LYS A 429 -5.43 -9.75 10.55
C LYS A 429 -5.40 -8.60 11.54
N TYR A 430 -6.57 -8.03 11.80
CA TYR A 430 -6.70 -6.92 12.75
C TYR A 430 -7.79 -7.25 13.76
N LEU A 431 -7.54 -6.86 15.01
CA LEU A 431 -8.54 -6.77 16.06
C LEU A 431 -8.78 -5.30 16.35
N THR A 432 -10.03 -4.91 16.46
CA THR A 432 -10.43 -3.54 16.66
C THR A 432 -11.31 -3.40 17.90
N VAL A 433 -11.16 -2.29 18.57
CA VAL A 433 -12.01 -1.87 19.67
C VAL A 433 -12.39 -0.41 19.49
N GLY A 434 -13.52 0.01 20.05
CA GLY A 434 -13.95 1.39 19.92
C GLY A 434 -14.93 1.80 21.00
N ALA A 435 -15.09 3.11 21.14
CA ALA A 435 -16.07 3.70 22.02
C ALA A 435 -16.80 4.85 21.32
N GLY A 436 -18.09 5.02 21.60
CA GLY A 436 -18.91 6.12 21.12
C GLY A 436 -19.59 6.82 22.27
N PHE A 437 -19.63 8.15 22.22
CA PHE A 437 -20.25 9.00 23.23
C PHE A 437 -21.29 9.88 22.52
N LYS A 438 -22.54 9.90 23.03
CA LYS A 438 -23.59 10.78 22.51
C LYS A 438 -23.89 11.89 23.51
N PHE A 439 -23.94 13.11 23.02
CA PHE A 439 -24.31 14.29 23.79
C PHE A 439 -25.64 14.86 23.25
N GLY A 440 -26.76 14.35 23.76
CA GLY A 440 -28.07 14.56 23.19
C GLY A 440 -28.22 13.92 21.81
N ASP A 441 -29.07 14.53 20.94
CA ASP A 441 -29.32 14.04 19.56
C ASP A 441 -28.45 14.72 18.50
N ALA A 442 -27.67 15.73 18.86
CA ALA A 442 -27.00 16.60 17.92
C ALA A 442 -25.50 16.34 17.78
N PHE A 443 -24.84 15.80 18.83
CA PHE A 443 -23.38 15.66 18.85
C PHE A 443 -22.95 14.30 19.35
N GLY A 444 -21.93 13.73 18.73
CA GLY A 444 -21.30 12.49 19.15
C GLY A 444 -19.81 12.47 18.83
N ILE A 445 -19.07 11.69 19.61
CA ILE A 445 -17.64 11.41 19.43
C ILE A 445 -17.47 9.91 19.33
N ASP A 446 -16.78 9.44 18.33
CA ASP A 446 -16.41 8.04 18.14
C ASP A 446 -14.89 7.90 18.17
N LEU A 447 -14.40 6.86 18.85
CA LEU A 447 -13.00 6.49 18.98
C LEU A 447 -12.84 5.03 18.57
N ALA A 448 -11.75 4.70 17.91
CA ALA A 448 -11.37 3.32 17.57
C ALA A 448 -9.85 3.16 17.61
#